data_ebad1cfe637e89eed5cce16045122ebc
#
_entry.id   ebad1cfe637e89eed5cce16045122ebc
#
_cell.length_a   1.000
_cell.length_b   1.000
_cell.length_c   1.000
_cell.angle_alpha   90.00
_cell.angle_beta   90.00
_cell.angle_gamma   90.00
#
_symmetry.space_group_name_H-M   'P 1'
#
loop_
_entity.id
_entity.type
_entity.pdbx_description
1 polymer ?
#
loop_
_entity_poly.entity_id
_entity_poly.type
_entity_poly.pdbx_seq_one_letter_code
_entity_poly.pdbx_strand_id
1 'polypeptide(L)'
;MKKNLGQDAIYDARELGVPRMLVLGLQHLFAMFGATVLVPILVTKYGLPLSIQTTLLFAGLGTLLFHLCTKLKVPAFLGSSFAFLGGFEAVASLDVGKFAGMSGEEKLPYALGGIVVAGALYLILALLFKLVGPQKVMRFFPPIVTGPIIILIGLNLAPNAVSNASSCWWLALLSIAVIVAANIWGKGMVKIIPILLGVVIPYLVAVAANALGATAVDASGSVIPLMDFSAVTAAAPIGLQPFFTDFTSSIARFDVTSILVMAPIAVAAMMEHIGDMSAISSTTGKNFIAD
;
A
#
# COMPACT_ATOMS: atom_id res chain seq x y z
N MET A 1 11.01 -20.06 -19.98
CA MET A 1 10.40 -21.36 -19.67
C MET A 1 8.90 -21.16 -19.51
N LYS A 2 8.07 -21.65 -20.43
CA LYS A 2 6.62 -21.71 -20.23
C LYS A 2 6.36 -22.72 -19.12
N LYS A 3 6.07 -22.26 -17.91
CA LYS A 3 5.51 -23.12 -16.88
C LYS A 3 4.12 -23.51 -17.41
N ASN A 4 3.90 -24.78 -17.75
CA ASN A 4 2.56 -25.29 -18.01
C ASN A 4 1.82 -25.18 -16.68
N LEU A 5 1.14 -24.05 -16.46
CA LEU A 5 0.08 -23.96 -15.47
C LEU A 5 -0.95 -24.99 -15.97
N GLY A 6 -1.32 -25.94 -15.10
CA GLY A 6 -2.20 -27.05 -15.48
C GLY A 6 -3.46 -26.59 -16.20
N GLN A 7 -4.16 -27.51 -16.86
CA GLN A 7 -5.36 -27.26 -17.67
C GLN A 7 -6.48 -26.49 -16.93
N ASP A 8 -6.36 -26.30 -15.60
CA ASP A 8 -7.32 -25.65 -14.72
C ASP A 8 -6.99 -24.17 -14.42
N ALA A 9 -5.98 -23.55 -15.07
CA ALA A 9 -5.65 -22.16 -14.84
C ALA A 9 -6.64 -21.21 -15.50
N ILE A 10 -7.39 -20.46 -14.68
CA ILE A 10 -8.39 -19.50 -15.13
C ILE A 10 -7.72 -18.14 -15.30
N TYR A 11 -7.69 -17.63 -16.52
CA TYR A 11 -7.07 -16.35 -16.88
C TYR A 11 -8.07 -15.20 -16.96
N ASP A 12 -9.37 -15.49 -17.03
CA ASP A 12 -10.45 -14.51 -17.07
C ASP A 12 -11.45 -14.82 -15.96
N ALA A 13 -11.56 -13.94 -14.98
CA ALA A 13 -12.48 -14.11 -13.86
C ALA A 13 -13.97 -14.24 -14.30
N ARG A 14 -14.32 -13.76 -15.48
CA ARG A 14 -15.68 -13.89 -16.04
C ARG A 14 -16.08 -15.35 -16.30
N GLU A 15 -15.12 -16.23 -16.55
CA GLU A 15 -15.33 -17.67 -16.73
C GLU A 15 -15.82 -18.37 -15.45
N LEU A 16 -15.59 -17.76 -14.28
CA LEU A 16 -16.01 -18.29 -12.98
C LEU A 16 -17.50 -18.05 -12.67
N GLY A 17 -18.16 -17.22 -13.45
CA GLY A 17 -19.50 -16.71 -13.15
C GLY A 17 -19.53 -15.59 -12.10
N VAL A 18 -20.59 -14.80 -12.14
CA VAL A 18 -20.72 -13.56 -11.37
C VAL A 18 -20.52 -13.74 -9.86
N PRO A 19 -21.09 -14.74 -9.16
CA PRO A 19 -20.93 -14.84 -7.71
C PRO A 19 -19.47 -15.05 -7.28
N ARG A 20 -18.73 -15.94 -7.97
CA ARG A 20 -17.32 -16.20 -7.65
C ARG A 20 -16.43 -15.01 -8.01
N MET A 21 -16.69 -14.35 -9.11
CA MET A 21 -15.99 -13.14 -9.53
C MET A 21 -16.16 -12.03 -8.49
N LEU A 22 -17.37 -11.82 -7.94
CA LEU A 22 -17.62 -10.82 -6.90
C LEU A 22 -16.87 -11.15 -5.58
N VAL A 23 -16.85 -12.42 -5.17
CA VAL A 23 -16.10 -12.83 -3.96
C VAL A 23 -14.61 -12.61 -4.14
N LEU A 24 -14.04 -12.92 -5.31
CA LEU A 24 -12.62 -12.65 -5.61
C LEU A 24 -12.33 -11.14 -5.68
N GLY A 25 -13.25 -10.35 -6.25
CA GLY A 25 -13.15 -8.90 -6.26
C GLY A 25 -13.17 -8.31 -4.85
N LEU A 26 -14.07 -8.79 -3.99
CA LEU A 26 -14.16 -8.39 -2.59
C LEU A 26 -12.88 -8.77 -1.82
N GLN A 27 -12.36 -9.98 -2.03
CA GLN A 27 -11.09 -10.40 -1.46
C GLN A 27 -9.94 -9.46 -1.86
N HIS A 28 -9.87 -9.11 -3.16
CA HIS A 28 -8.84 -8.21 -3.66
C HIS A 28 -8.95 -6.82 -3.03
N LEU A 29 -10.18 -6.30 -2.89
CA LEU A 29 -10.46 -5.03 -2.22
C LEU A 29 -9.92 -5.04 -0.78
N PHE A 30 -10.21 -6.06 0.02
CA PHE A 30 -9.71 -6.14 1.39
C PHE A 30 -8.19 -6.33 1.47
N ALA A 31 -7.61 -7.10 0.55
CA ALA A 31 -6.15 -7.32 0.52
C ALA A 31 -5.39 -6.01 0.26
N MET A 32 -5.88 -5.17 -0.64
CA MET A 32 -5.24 -3.91 -1.00
C MET A 32 -5.59 -2.76 -0.04
N PHE A 33 -6.80 -2.77 0.55
CA PHE A 33 -7.29 -1.69 1.39
C PHE A 33 -6.37 -1.42 2.57
N GLY A 34 -6.01 -2.46 3.33
CA GLY A 34 -5.15 -2.34 4.50
C GLY A 34 -3.79 -1.72 4.16
N ALA A 35 -3.14 -2.17 3.10
CA ALA A 35 -1.85 -1.64 2.66
C ALA A 35 -1.96 -0.17 2.22
N THR A 36 -3.01 0.18 1.47
CA THR A 36 -3.20 1.54 0.97
C THR A 36 -3.50 2.54 2.09
N VAL A 37 -4.29 2.14 3.09
CA VAL A 37 -4.66 3.00 4.24
C VAL A 37 -3.51 3.14 5.24
N LEU A 38 -2.66 2.13 5.37
CA LEU A 38 -1.57 2.16 6.35
C LEU A 38 -0.56 3.28 6.08
N VAL A 39 -0.24 3.56 4.82
CA VAL A 39 0.73 4.62 4.47
C VAL A 39 0.29 6.00 4.97
N PRO A 40 -0.92 6.53 4.66
CA PRO A 40 -1.34 7.82 5.18
C PRO A 40 -1.44 7.83 6.71
N ILE A 41 -1.80 6.73 7.37
CA ILE A 41 -1.78 6.63 8.84
C ILE A 41 -0.35 6.82 9.38
N LEU A 42 0.64 6.16 8.79
CA LEU A 42 2.04 6.29 9.21
C LEU A 42 2.59 7.68 8.91
N VAL A 43 2.28 8.24 7.76
CA VAL A 43 2.68 9.61 7.40
C VAL A 43 2.10 10.64 8.36
N THR A 44 0.86 10.45 8.80
CA THR A 44 0.24 11.31 9.83
C THR A 44 0.96 11.19 11.19
N LYS A 45 1.45 9.99 11.55
CA LYS A 45 2.28 9.81 12.76
C LYS A 45 3.61 10.57 12.70
N TYR A 46 4.15 10.82 11.50
CA TYR A 46 5.34 11.68 11.32
C TYR A 46 5.01 13.18 11.39
N GLY A 47 3.77 13.54 11.64
CA GLY A 47 3.29 14.92 11.73
C GLY A 47 2.86 15.55 10.41
N LEU A 48 2.78 14.78 9.32
CA LEU A 48 2.28 15.25 8.03
C LEU A 48 0.83 14.76 7.84
N PRO A 49 -0.20 15.64 7.85
CA PRO A 49 -1.60 15.23 7.85
C PRO A 49 -2.07 14.78 6.45
N LEU A 50 -1.64 13.58 6.03
CA LEU A 50 -2.04 12.99 4.76
C LEU A 50 -3.43 12.35 4.87
N SER A 51 -4.38 12.83 4.07
CA SER A 51 -5.77 12.35 4.07
C SER A 51 -5.88 10.94 3.52
N ILE A 52 -6.50 10.05 4.31
CA ILE A 52 -6.79 8.66 3.92
C ILE A 52 -7.77 8.62 2.75
N GLN A 53 -8.85 9.42 2.83
CA GLN A 53 -9.91 9.44 1.81
C GLN A 53 -9.37 9.89 0.46
N THR A 54 -8.59 10.97 0.45
CA THR A 54 -7.93 11.49 -0.75
C THR A 54 -6.94 10.48 -1.32
N THR A 55 -6.15 9.83 -0.47
CA THR A 55 -5.22 8.78 -0.88
C THR A 55 -5.93 7.60 -1.53
N LEU A 56 -7.02 7.10 -0.96
CA LEU A 56 -7.82 6.01 -1.53
C LEU A 56 -8.44 6.39 -2.87
N LEU A 57 -8.99 7.60 -2.99
CA LEU A 57 -9.57 8.08 -4.23
C LEU A 57 -8.53 8.12 -5.36
N PHE A 58 -7.36 8.71 -5.10
CA PHE A 58 -6.30 8.79 -6.11
C PHE A 58 -5.63 7.45 -6.40
N ALA A 59 -5.55 6.53 -5.43
CA ALA A 59 -5.14 5.14 -5.68
C ALA A 59 -6.11 4.44 -6.65
N GLY A 60 -7.42 4.64 -6.46
CA GLY A 60 -8.44 4.12 -7.36
C GLY A 60 -8.35 4.73 -8.77
N LEU A 61 -8.30 6.06 -8.87
CA LEU A 61 -8.16 6.76 -10.16
C LEU A 61 -6.86 6.40 -10.87
N GLY A 62 -5.73 6.32 -10.14
CA GLY A 62 -4.44 5.90 -10.67
C GLY A 62 -4.48 4.47 -11.19
N THR A 63 -5.15 3.55 -10.49
CA THR A 63 -5.33 2.17 -10.93
C THR A 63 -6.18 2.09 -12.21
N LEU A 64 -7.27 2.86 -12.29
CA LEU A 64 -8.08 2.91 -13.51
C LEU A 64 -7.28 3.46 -14.69
N LEU A 65 -6.52 4.53 -14.49
CA LEU A 65 -5.62 5.09 -15.50
C LEU A 65 -4.56 4.07 -15.94
N PHE A 66 -3.96 3.35 -14.99
CA PHE A 66 -2.99 2.29 -15.29
C PHE A 66 -3.62 1.19 -16.17
N HIS A 67 -4.81 0.72 -15.83
CA HIS A 67 -5.51 -0.27 -16.65
C HIS A 67 -5.85 0.26 -18.04
N LEU A 68 -6.21 1.52 -18.17
CA LEU A 68 -6.44 2.16 -19.46
C LEU A 68 -5.15 2.19 -20.30
N CYS A 69 -4.03 2.62 -19.71
CA CYS A 69 -2.72 2.68 -20.38
C CYS A 69 -2.19 1.30 -20.77
N THR A 70 -2.39 0.29 -19.92
CA THR A 70 -1.97 -1.10 -20.18
C THR A 70 -2.96 -1.89 -21.01
N LYS A 71 -4.06 -1.28 -21.46
CA LYS A 71 -5.13 -1.92 -22.24
C LYS A 71 -5.71 -3.16 -21.52
N LEU A 72 -5.82 -3.10 -20.19
CA LEU A 72 -6.30 -4.18 -19.32
C LEU A 72 -5.47 -5.48 -19.39
N LYS A 73 -4.22 -5.40 -19.84
CA LYS A 73 -3.35 -6.59 -19.99
C LYS A 73 -2.66 -6.98 -18.68
N VAL A 74 -2.32 -6.02 -17.84
CA VAL A 74 -1.56 -6.25 -16.60
C VAL A 74 -2.49 -6.27 -15.40
N PRO A 75 -2.60 -7.41 -14.69
CA PRO A 75 -3.47 -7.52 -13.53
C PRO A 75 -2.78 -6.98 -12.27
N ALA A 76 -2.58 -5.68 -12.20
CA ALA A 76 -1.97 -5.01 -11.06
C ALA A 76 -2.86 -3.89 -10.55
N PHE A 77 -2.74 -3.61 -9.25
CA PHE A 77 -3.36 -2.50 -8.55
C PHE A 77 -2.27 -1.51 -8.13
N LEU A 78 -2.54 -0.23 -8.22
CA LEU A 78 -1.65 0.81 -7.75
C LEU A 78 -2.17 1.35 -6.42
N GLY A 79 -1.42 1.10 -5.35
CA GLY A 79 -1.68 1.62 -4.02
C GLY A 79 -0.62 2.60 -3.56
N SER A 80 -0.67 2.94 -2.27
CA SER A 80 0.35 3.76 -1.62
C SER A 80 1.65 2.98 -1.50
N SER A 81 2.79 3.58 -1.86
CA SER A 81 4.09 2.93 -1.75
C SER A 81 4.71 3.13 -0.38
N PHE A 82 5.09 2.02 0.26
CA PHE A 82 5.84 2.03 1.52
C PHE A 82 7.27 2.52 1.37
N ALA A 83 7.85 2.44 0.18
CA ALA A 83 9.20 2.94 -0.07
C ALA A 83 9.35 4.42 0.26
N PHE A 84 8.30 5.23 0.07
CA PHE A 84 8.34 6.66 0.34
C PHE A 84 8.17 7.06 1.81
N LEU A 85 7.88 6.13 2.73
CA LEU A 85 7.70 6.46 4.15
C LEU A 85 8.91 7.15 4.75
N GLY A 86 10.13 6.65 4.49
CA GLY A 86 11.36 7.30 4.94
C GLY A 86 11.56 8.71 4.38
N GLY A 87 11.09 8.95 3.16
CA GLY A 87 11.10 10.28 2.55
C GLY A 87 10.12 11.24 3.23
N PHE A 88 8.91 10.78 3.53
CA PHE A 88 7.94 11.57 4.31
C PHE A 88 8.49 11.92 5.69
N GLU A 89 9.07 10.96 6.41
CA GLU A 89 9.69 11.16 7.71
C GLU A 89 10.84 12.18 7.64
N ALA A 90 11.70 12.05 6.62
CA ALA A 90 12.79 12.98 6.40
C ALA A 90 12.30 14.40 6.11
N VAL A 91 11.26 14.57 5.26
CA VAL A 91 10.67 15.91 5.00
C VAL A 91 9.98 16.46 6.25
N ALA A 92 9.29 15.63 7.02
CA ALA A 92 8.68 16.03 8.29
C ALA A 92 9.71 16.59 9.28
N SER A 93 10.89 15.96 9.30
CA SER A 93 12.02 16.31 10.20
C SER A 93 12.86 17.49 9.71
N LEU A 94 12.62 18.03 8.50
CA LEU A 94 13.36 19.20 8.00
C LEU A 94 13.06 20.41 8.88
N ASP A 95 14.11 20.99 9.47
CA ASP A 95 14.06 22.22 10.26
C ASP A 95 15.19 23.17 9.90
N VAL A 96 15.51 23.29 8.62
CA VAL A 96 16.59 24.14 8.10
C VAL A 96 16.10 24.99 6.93
N GLY A 97 16.69 26.18 6.80
CA GLY A 97 16.38 27.11 5.71
C GLY A 97 14.90 27.47 5.67
N LYS A 98 14.24 27.21 4.54
CA LYS A 98 12.82 27.49 4.34
C LYS A 98 11.90 26.68 5.26
N PHE A 99 12.30 25.48 5.67
CA PHE A 99 11.50 24.57 6.47
C PHE A 99 11.56 24.83 7.98
N ALA A 100 12.45 25.76 8.41
CA ALA A 100 12.59 26.12 9.81
C ALA A 100 11.27 26.68 10.37
N GLY A 101 10.75 26.05 11.42
CA GLY A 101 9.50 26.45 12.10
C GLY A 101 8.21 26.16 11.31
N MET A 102 8.28 25.51 10.13
CA MET A 102 7.07 25.10 9.40
C MET A 102 6.34 23.99 10.12
N SER A 103 5.00 24.08 10.15
CA SER A 103 4.12 22.99 10.58
C SER A 103 4.12 21.82 9.59
N GLY A 104 3.62 20.66 10.03
CA GLY A 104 3.46 19.52 9.13
C GLY A 104 2.51 19.78 7.97
N GLU A 105 1.45 20.55 8.19
CA GLU A 105 0.51 20.98 7.13
C GLU A 105 1.22 21.80 6.05
N GLU A 106 2.16 22.65 6.42
CA GLU A 106 2.94 23.46 5.49
C GLU A 106 4.02 22.64 4.75
N LYS A 107 4.57 21.59 5.40
CA LYS A 107 5.59 20.70 4.81
C LYS A 107 4.99 19.66 3.85
N LEU A 108 3.77 19.20 4.10
CA LEU A 108 3.12 18.15 3.28
C LEU A 108 3.11 18.46 1.78
N PRO A 109 2.72 19.67 1.31
CA PRO A 109 2.76 20.01 -0.11
C PRO A 109 4.14 19.84 -0.76
N TYR A 110 5.22 20.08 -0.01
CA TYR A 110 6.60 19.90 -0.52
C TYR A 110 6.99 18.43 -0.61
N ALA A 111 6.56 17.61 0.35
CA ALA A 111 6.73 16.17 0.26
C ALA A 111 5.99 15.62 -0.98
N LEU A 112 4.76 16.06 -1.22
CA LEU A 112 3.99 15.68 -2.41
C LEU A 112 4.64 16.16 -3.72
N GLY A 113 5.24 17.38 -3.73
CA GLY A 113 6.03 17.88 -4.85
C GLY A 113 7.22 16.99 -5.17
N GLY A 114 7.92 16.50 -4.15
CA GLY A 114 9.00 15.51 -4.28
C GLY A 114 8.53 14.20 -4.90
N ILE A 115 7.34 13.70 -4.51
CA ILE A 115 6.73 12.50 -5.11
C ILE A 115 6.35 12.72 -6.57
N VAL A 116 5.85 13.90 -6.94
CA VAL A 116 5.55 14.23 -8.36
C VAL A 116 6.82 14.13 -9.19
N VAL A 117 7.94 14.69 -8.71
CA VAL A 117 9.24 14.57 -9.40
C VAL A 117 9.71 13.11 -9.43
N ALA A 118 9.59 12.37 -8.33
CA ALA A 118 9.87 10.94 -8.30
C ALA A 118 9.05 10.17 -9.35
N GLY A 119 7.75 10.49 -9.49
CA GLY A 119 6.89 9.96 -10.55
C GLY A 119 7.38 10.33 -11.96
N ALA A 120 7.88 11.54 -12.17
CA ALA A 120 8.44 11.95 -13.46
C ALA A 120 9.70 11.13 -13.85
N LEU A 121 10.47 10.64 -12.88
CA LEU A 121 11.61 9.75 -13.17
C LEU A 121 11.18 8.42 -13.81
N TYR A 122 9.94 7.95 -13.58
CA TYR A 122 9.39 6.79 -14.28
C TYR A 122 9.23 7.02 -15.78
N LEU A 123 8.97 8.27 -16.21
CA LEU A 123 8.94 8.61 -17.64
C LEU A 123 10.33 8.44 -18.27
N ILE A 124 11.39 8.78 -17.53
CA ILE A 124 12.77 8.55 -17.96
C ILE A 124 13.04 7.04 -18.06
N LEU A 125 12.63 6.25 -17.08
CA LEU A 125 12.75 4.79 -17.12
C LEU A 125 11.97 4.20 -18.31
N ALA A 126 10.73 4.65 -18.54
CA ALA A 126 9.93 4.20 -19.68
C ALA A 126 10.60 4.55 -21.01
N LEU A 127 11.20 5.74 -21.12
CA LEU A 127 11.97 6.13 -22.29
C LEU A 127 13.20 5.22 -22.50
N LEU A 128 13.91 4.86 -21.42
CA LEU A 128 15.03 3.93 -21.49
C LEU A 128 14.57 2.54 -21.96
N PHE A 129 13.45 2.02 -21.46
CA PHE A 129 12.87 0.77 -21.94
C PHE A 129 12.56 0.84 -23.44
N LYS A 130 12.02 1.96 -23.91
CA LYS A 130 11.69 2.17 -25.33
C LYS A 130 12.92 2.28 -26.24
N LEU A 131 13.98 2.99 -25.80
CA LEU A 131 15.16 3.28 -26.63
C LEU A 131 16.20 2.14 -26.59
N VAL A 132 16.42 1.57 -25.42
CA VAL A 132 17.51 0.62 -25.16
C VAL A 132 17.01 -0.83 -25.17
N GLY A 133 15.73 -1.02 -24.95
CA GLY A 133 15.05 -2.30 -24.88
C GLY A 133 15.06 -2.93 -23.49
N PRO A 134 14.02 -3.76 -23.15
CA PRO A 134 13.82 -4.31 -21.81
C PRO A 134 14.99 -5.18 -21.36
N GLN A 135 15.58 -5.99 -22.22
CA GLN A 135 16.67 -6.91 -21.84
C GLN A 135 17.92 -6.18 -21.33
N LYS A 136 18.25 -5.02 -21.90
CA LYS A 136 19.43 -4.23 -21.48
C LYS A 136 19.12 -3.47 -20.19
N VAL A 137 17.93 -2.89 -20.08
CA VAL A 137 17.51 -2.16 -18.88
C VAL A 137 17.43 -3.10 -17.69
N MET A 138 16.90 -4.33 -17.84
CA MET A 138 16.84 -5.34 -16.80
C MET A 138 18.19 -5.79 -16.26
N ARG A 139 19.30 -5.55 -16.97
CA ARG A 139 20.66 -5.79 -16.42
C ARG A 139 21.01 -4.84 -15.26
N PHE A 140 20.40 -3.65 -15.22
CA PHE A 140 20.58 -2.72 -14.11
C PHE A 140 19.67 -3.03 -12.92
N PHE A 141 18.66 -3.88 -13.12
CA PHE A 141 17.68 -4.30 -12.11
C PHE A 141 17.70 -5.83 -11.91
N PRO A 142 18.87 -6.43 -11.59
CA PRO A 142 18.95 -7.87 -11.42
C PRO A 142 18.23 -8.33 -10.15
N PRO A 143 17.66 -9.54 -10.12
CA PRO A 143 16.93 -10.08 -8.95
C PRO A 143 17.77 -10.08 -7.67
N ILE A 144 19.09 -10.17 -7.77
CA ILE A 144 20.02 -10.10 -6.62
C ILE A 144 20.00 -8.71 -5.94
N VAL A 145 19.54 -7.66 -6.61
CA VAL A 145 19.40 -6.31 -6.05
C VAL A 145 17.94 -6.06 -5.66
N THR A 146 16.99 -6.42 -6.51
CA THR A 146 15.56 -6.17 -6.25
C THR A 146 15.05 -6.95 -5.03
N GLY A 147 15.49 -8.20 -4.85
CA GLY A 147 15.11 -9.03 -3.70
C GLY A 147 15.50 -8.40 -2.35
N PRO A 148 16.77 -8.08 -2.12
CA PRO A 148 17.19 -7.39 -0.89
C PRO A 148 16.48 -6.06 -0.64
N ILE A 149 16.18 -5.27 -1.66
CA ILE A 149 15.46 -4.00 -1.50
C ILE A 149 14.04 -4.25 -0.96
N ILE A 150 13.31 -5.22 -1.50
CA ILE A 150 11.97 -5.59 -1.01
C ILE A 150 12.06 -6.08 0.44
N ILE A 151 13.05 -6.89 0.78
CA ILE A 151 13.29 -7.34 2.17
C ILE A 151 13.55 -6.14 3.10
N LEU A 152 14.39 -5.19 2.69
CA LEU A 152 14.69 -4.02 3.49
C LEU A 152 13.48 -3.11 3.71
N ILE A 153 12.61 -2.94 2.70
CA ILE A 153 11.33 -2.22 2.86
C ILE A 153 10.49 -2.93 3.94
N GLY A 154 10.35 -4.25 3.87
CA GLY A 154 9.61 -5.04 4.86
C GLY A 154 10.20 -4.93 6.27
N LEU A 155 11.52 -5.01 6.41
CA LEU A 155 12.21 -4.88 7.70
C LEU A 155 12.06 -3.47 8.29
N ASN A 156 12.05 -2.44 7.46
CA ASN A 156 11.83 -1.06 7.91
C ASN A 156 10.41 -0.84 8.46
N LEU A 157 9.44 -1.66 8.03
CA LEU A 157 8.06 -1.65 8.54
C LEU A 157 7.87 -2.48 9.82
N ALA A 158 8.79 -3.38 10.14
CA ALA A 158 8.65 -4.28 11.29
C ALA A 158 8.47 -3.55 12.64
N PRO A 159 9.19 -2.46 12.97
CA PRO A 159 8.96 -1.69 14.19
C PRO A 159 7.52 -1.14 14.29
N ASN A 160 6.96 -0.67 13.18
CA ASN A 160 5.57 -0.19 13.13
C ASN A 160 4.57 -1.33 13.38
N ALA A 161 4.82 -2.52 12.83
CA ALA A 161 3.99 -3.69 13.07
C ALA A 161 4.01 -4.09 14.55
N VAL A 162 5.18 -4.12 15.18
CA VAL A 162 5.35 -4.40 16.62
C VAL A 162 4.66 -3.33 17.46
N SER A 163 4.85 -2.05 17.14
CA SER A 163 4.19 -0.94 17.84
C SER A 163 2.66 -1.01 17.74
N ASN A 164 2.12 -1.35 16.57
CA ASN A 164 0.67 -1.51 16.42
C ASN A 164 0.15 -2.76 17.17
N ALA A 165 0.90 -3.87 17.19
CA ALA A 165 0.55 -5.08 17.90
C ALA A 165 0.58 -4.90 19.43
N SER A 166 1.44 -4.00 19.94
CA SER A 166 1.61 -3.76 21.38
C SER A 166 0.35 -3.26 22.06
N SER A 167 -0.56 -2.63 21.34
CA SER A 167 -1.87 -2.20 21.88
C SER A 167 -2.74 -3.38 22.30
N CYS A 168 -2.64 -4.52 21.58
CA CYS A 168 -3.42 -5.71 21.90
C CYS A 168 -2.77 -6.99 21.32
N TRP A 169 -1.77 -7.53 22.00
CA TRP A 169 -0.98 -8.67 21.52
C TRP A 169 -1.80 -9.92 21.19
N TRP A 170 -2.82 -10.24 21.98
CA TRP A 170 -3.60 -11.44 21.72
C TRP A 170 -4.41 -11.36 20.42
N LEU A 171 -4.92 -10.19 20.04
CA LEU A 171 -5.57 -9.98 18.74
C LEU A 171 -4.57 -10.05 17.57
N ALA A 172 -3.37 -9.50 17.75
CA ALA A 172 -2.31 -9.58 16.75
C ALA A 172 -1.90 -11.04 16.51
N LEU A 173 -1.70 -11.81 17.59
CA LEU A 173 -1.38 -13.23 17.50
C LEU A 173 -2.53 -14.06 16.89
N LEU A 174 -3.78 -13.73 17.21
CA LEU A 174 -4.95 -14.36 16.61
C LEU A 174 -5.00 -14.11 15.10
N SER A 175 -4.72 -12.87 14.66
CA SER A 175 -4.66 -12.52 13.24
C SER A 175 -3.62 -13.36 12.48
N ILE A 176 -2.41 -13.44 13.01
CA ILE A 176 -1.34 -14.27 12.44
C ILE A 176 -1.74 -15.74 12.41
N ALA A 177 -2.29 -16.26 13.51
CA ALA A 177 -2.72 -17.65 13.60
C ALA A 177 -3.80 -18.00 12.56
N VAL A 178 -4.78 -17.12 12.38
CA VAL A 178 -5.84 -17.29 11.36
C VAL A 178 -5.25 -17.31 9.95
N ILE A 179 -4.34 -16.37 9.63
CA ILE A 179 -3.70 -16.31 8.31
C ILE A 179 -2.88 -17.58 8.05
N VAL A 180 -2.07 -18.01 9.02
CA VAL A 180 -1.25 -19.22 8.91
C VAL A 180 -2.14 -20.46 8.77
N ALA A 181 -3.17 -20.59 9.59
CA ALA A 181 -4.11 -21.71 9.54
C ALA A 181 -4.83 -21.78 8.18
N ALA A 182 -5.30 -20.63 7.66
CA ALA A 182 -5.96 -20.57 6.37
C ALA A 182 -5.00 -20.93 5.20
N ASN A 183 -3.74 -20.53 5.29
CA ASN A 183 -2.74 -20.88 4.28
C ASN A 183 -2.33 -22.36 4.29
N ILE A 184 -2.15 -22.95 5.49
CA ILE A 184 -1.63 -24.32 5.64
C ILE A 184 -2.75 -25.36 5.50
N TRP A 185 -3.83 -25.17 6.23
CA TRP A 185 -4.94 -26.14 6.31
C TRP A 185 -6.17 -25.76 5.51
N GLY A 186 -6.24 -24.52 5.01
CA GLY A 186 -7.36 -24.05 4.20
C GLY A 186 -7.53 -24.84 2.91
N LYS A 187 -8.79 -25.07 2.52
CA LYS A 187 -9.16 -25.71 1.25
C LYS A 187 -10.13 -24.80 0.49
N GLY A 188 -10.12 -24.89 -0.84
CA GLY A 188 -11.01 -24.09 -1.69
C GLY A 188 -10.85 -22.59 -1.45
N MET A 189 -11.96 -21.90 -1.18
CA MET A 189 -11.96 -20.45 -0.97
C MET A 189 -11.17 -20.00 0.25
N VAL A 190 -11.14 -20.77 1.34
CA VAL A 190 -10.41 -20.42 2.57
C VAL A 190 -8.91 -20.21 2.29
N LYS A 191 -8.31 -21.05 1.44
CA LYS A 191 -6.91 -20.93 1.03
C LYS A 191 -6.65 -19.72 0.13
N ILE A 192 -7.68 -19.22 -0.55
CA ILE A 192 -7.56 -18.10 -1.48
C ILE A 192 -7.68 -16.76 -0.74
N ILE A 193 -8.41 -16.70 0.40
CA ILE A 193 -8.71 -15.46 1.14
C ILE A 193 -8.08 -15.37 2.54
N PRO A 194 -6.84 -15.80 2.78
CA PRO A 194 -6.26 -15.87 4.12
C PRO A 194 -6.16 -14.50 4.79
N ILE A 195 -5.78 -13.46 4.04
CA ILE A 195 -5.65 -12.09 4.56
C ILE A 195 -7.02 -11.55 4.99
N LEU A 196 -8.06 -11.75 4.17
CA LEU A 196 -9.42 -11.34 4.52
C LEU A 196 -9.87 -11.99 5.82
N LEU A 197 -9.64 -13.30 5.98
CA LEU A 197 -9.97 -14.04 7.20
C LEU A 197 -9.17 -13.52 8.41
N GLY A 198 -7.88 -13.21 8.20
CA GLY A 198 -6.99 -12.65 9.22
C GLY A 198 -7.37 -11.22 9.66
N VAL A 199 -8.17 -10.51 8.89
CA VAL A 199 -8.74 -9.21 9.28
C VAL A 199 -10.13 -9.39 9.91
N VAL A 200 -11.03 -10.10 9.22
CA VAL A 200 -12.44 -10.19 9.62
C VAL A 200 -12.62 -10.98 10.92
N ILE A 201 -11.95 -12.12 11.07
CA ILE A 201 -12.14 -12.96 12.27
C ILE A 201 -11.66 -12.24 13.54
N PRO A 202 -10.43 -11.70 13.62
CA PRO A 202 -10.01 -10.94 14.79
C PRO A 202 -10.86 -9.70 15.04
N TYR A 203 -11.34 -9.03 13.97
CA TYR A 203 -12.24 -7.90 14.10
C TYR A 203 -13.55 -8.30 14.79
N LEU A 204 -14.20 -9.38 14.35
CA LEU A 204 -15.43 -9.88 14.99
C LEU A 204 -15.19 -10.32 16.44
N VAL A 205 -14.05 -10.95 16.70
CA VAL A 205 -13.63 -11.33 18.08
C VAL A 205 -13.42 -10.06 18.92
N ALA A 206 -12.78 -9.02 18.36
CA ALA A 206 -12.59 -7.75 19.06
C ALA A 206 -13.93 -7.06 19.38
N VAL A 207 -14.89 -7.06 18.44
CA VAL A 207 -16.25 -6.53 18.69
C VAL A 207 -16.92 -7.28 19.84
N ALA A 208 -16.87 -8.60 19.82
CA ALA A 208 -17.46 -9.44 20.88
C ALA A 208 -16.76 -9.20 22.24
N ALA A 209 -15.43 -9.16 22.25
CA ALA A 209 -14.64 -8.90 23.45
C ALA A 209 -14.90 -7.48 24.00
N ASN A 210 -15.01 -6.48 23.15
CA ASN A 210 -15.35 -5.11 23.54
C ASN A 210 -16.73 -5.03 24.18
N ALA A 211 -17.72 -5.76 23.66
CA ALA A 211 -19.05 -5.87 24.27
C ALA A 211 -19.02 -6.54 25.65
N LEU A 212 -18.02 -7.37 25.92
CA LEU A 212 -17.77 -8.01 27.24
C LEU A 212 -16.89 -7.15 28.16
N GLY A 213 -16.54 -5.91 27.75
CA GLY A 213 -15.73 -4.99 28.55
C GLY A 213 -14.22 -5.17 28.40
N ALA A 214 -13.75 -5.86 27.37
CA ALA A 214 -12.30 -5.96 27.12
C ALA A 214 -11.71 -4.60 26.73
N THR A 215 -10.50 -4.34 27.20
CA THR A 215 -9.77 -3.10 27.01
C THR A 215 -8.47 -3.34 26.23
N ALA A 216 -7.93 -2.27 25.66
CA ALA A 216 -6.61 -2.20 25.06
C ALA A 216 -5.75 -1.19 25.81
N VAL A 217 -4.47 -1.14 25.49
CA VAL A 217 -3.52 -0.15 26.03
C VAL A 217 -3.05 0.72 24.88
N ASP A 218 -3.16 2.04 25.02
CA ASP A 218 -2.65 2.97 24.03
C ASP A 218 -1.12 3.14 24.11
N ALA A 219 -0.56 3.93 23.21
CA ALA A 219 0.89 4.19 23.18
C ALA A 219 1.41 4.95 24.42
N SER A 220 0.52 5.58 25.19
CA SER A 220 0.85 6.27 26.45
C SER A 220 0.77 5.35 27.68
N GLY A 221 0.34 4.10 27.52
CA GLY A 221 0.07 3.15 28.59
C GLY A 221 -1.30 3.29 29.25
N SER A 222 -2.17 4.14 28.70
CA SER A 222 -3.53 4.33 29.22
C SER A 222 -4.47 3.23 28.75
N VAL A 223 -5.36 2.79 29.65
CA VAL A 223 -6.37 1.80 29.32
C VAL A 223 -7.52 2.44 28.57
N ILE A 224 -7.78 1.95 27.37
CA ILE A 224 -8.84 2.44 26.48
C ILE A 224 -9.80 1.31 26.12
N PRO A 225 -11.05 1.57 25.69
CA PRO A 225 -11.90 0.55 25.09
C PRO A 225 -11.18 -0.14 23.94
N LEU A 226 -11.39 -1.44 23.80
CA LEU A 226 -10.75 -2.22 22.73
C LEU A 226 -11.14 -1.70 21.33
N MET A 227 -12.38 -1.21 21.21
CA MET A 227 -12.89 -0.59 19.98
C MET A 227 -13.71 0.67 20.31
N ASP A 228 -13.48 1.72 19.54
CA ASP A 228 -14.25 2.95 19.59
C ASP A 228 -14.93 3.21 18.24
N PHE A 229 -16.27 3.26 18.25
CA PHE A 229 -17.10 3.51 17.08
C PHE A 229 -17.57 4.96 17.00
N SER A 230 -17.17 5.83 17.91
CA SER A 230 -17.63 7.23 17.97
C SER A 230 -17.36 7.98 16.66
N ALA A 231 -16.16 7.79 16.09
CA ALA A 231 -15.79 8.39 14.81
C ALA A 231 -16.66 7.87 13.65
N VAL A 232 -17.07 6.61 13.68
CA VAL A 232 -17.94 6.02 12.64
C VAL A 232 -19.36 6.56 12.76
N THR A 233 -19.88 6.68 13.99
CA THR A 233 -21.23 7.21 14.22
C THR A 233 -21.34 8.71 13.94
N ALA A 234 -20.25 9.46 14.12
CA ALA A 234 -20.18 10.89 13.82
C ALA A 234 -19.90 11.18 12.33
N ALA A 235 -19.44 10.20 11.56
CA ALA A 235 -19.10 10.39 10.16
C ALA A 235 -20.34 10.54 9.28
N ALA A 236 -20.30 11.50 8.35
CA ALA A 236 -21.33 11.60 7.32
C ALA A 236 -21.25 10.38 6.38
N PRO A 237 -22.38 9.72 6.05
CA PRO A 237 -22.37 8.51 5.19
C PRO A 237 -21.81 8.77 3.79
N ILE A 238 -21.98 9.98 3.27
CA ILE A 238 -21.41 10.46 2.00
C ILE A 238 -20.91 11.87 2.24
N GLY A 239 -19.59 12.08 2.16
CA GLY A 239 -18.97 13.39 2.32
C GLY A 239 -17.96 13.66 1.21
N LEU A 240 -18.26 14.63 0.34
CA LEU A 240 -17.31 15.17 -0.65
C LEU A 240 -16.50 16.34 -0.09
N GLN A 241 -16.93 16.92 0.99
CA GLN A 241 -16.36 18.13 1.58
C GLN A 241 -14.89 17.95 2.05
N PRO A 242 -14.51 16.85 2.74
CA PRO A 242 -13.10 16.62 3.08
C PRO A 242 -12.19 16.54 1.84
N PHE A 243 -12.69 15.94 0.75
CA PHE A 243 -11.95 15.85 -0.50
C PHE A 243 -11.60 17.23 -1.07
N PHE A 244 -12.54 18.15 -1.15
CA PHE A 244 -12.29 19.48 -1.71
C PHE A 244 -11.38 20.32 -0.83
N THR A 245 -11.54 20.30 0.49
CA THR A 245 -10.68 21.03 1.44
C THR A 245 -9.26 20.47 1.43
N ASP A 246 -9.09 19.16 1.49
CA ASP A 246 -7.80 18.49 1.47
C ASP A 246 -7.09 18.69 0.13
N PHE A 247 -7.84 18.64 -0.99
CA PHE A 247 -7.27 18.85 -2.31
C PHE A 247 -6.68 20.27 -2.47
N THR A 248 -7.37 21.29 -1.98
CA THR A 248 -6.89 22.68 -2.09
C THR A 248 -5.71 22.98 -1.17
N SER A 249 -5.67 22.38 0.01
CA SER A 249 -4.60 22.57 0.99
C SER A 249 -3.34 21.75 0.68
N SER A 250 -3.50 20.64 -0.05
CA SER A 250 -2.42 19.67 -0.32
C SER A 250 -1.91 19.70 -1.76
N ILE A 251 -2.07 20.82 -2.49
CA ILE A 251 -1.49 20.97 -3.83
C ILE A 251 0.03 20.91 -3.73
N ALA A 252 0.64 20.07 -4.57
CA ALA A 252 2.09 19.88 -4.61
C ALA A 252 2.85 21.19 -4.81
N ARG A 253 3.83 21.46 -3.94
CA ARG A 253 4.78 22.56 -4.04
C ARG A 253 6.17 22.01 -4.27
N PHE A 254 6.95 22.70 -5.07
CA PHE A 254 8.28 22.24 -5.47
C PHE A 254 9.35 23.02 -4.71
N ASP A 255 10.29 22.28 -4.10
CA ASP A 255 11.48 22.80 -3.46
C ASP A 255 12.63 21.82 -3.67
N VAL A 256 13.84 22.36 -3.93
CA VAL A 256 15.00 21.53 -4.24
C VAL A 256 15.35 20.58 -3.11
N THR A 257 15.23 21.02 -1.85
CA THR A 257 15.59 20.20 -0.68
C THR A 257 14.64 18.98 -0.58
N SER A 258 13.33 19.20 -0.65
CA SER A 258 12.35 18.12 -0.59
C SER A 258 12.45 17.18 -1.80
N ILE A 259 12.77 17.71 -3.00
CA ILE A 259 13.01 16.91 -4.19
C ILE A 259 14.24 16.03 -4.03
N LEU A 260 15.35 16.56 -3.52
CA LEU A 260 16.57 15.78 -3.29
C LEU A 260 16.40 14.68 -2.24
N VAL A 261 15.49 14.87 -1.29
CA VAL A 261 15.11 13.82 -0.32
C VAL A 261 14.24 12.74 -0.95
N MET A 262 13.23 13.13 -1.72
CA MET A 262 12.21 12.22 -2.25
C MET A 262 12.61 11.52 -3.55
N ALA A 263 13.24 12.23 -4.49
CA ALA A 263 13.50 11.71 -5.84
C ALA A 263 14.40 10.45 -5.86
N PRO A 264 15.44 10.32 -5.02
CA PRO A 264 16.27 9.11 -5.00
C PRO A 264 15.48 7.84 -4.63
N ILE A 265 14.41 7.97 -3.82
CA ILE A 265 13.55 6.87 -3.39
C ILE A 265 12.81 6.24 -4.58
N ALA A 266 12.58 7.02 -5.64
CA ALA A 266 12.00 6.50 -6.88
C ALA A 266 12.76 5.30 -7.44
N VAL A 267 14.08 5.23 -7.27
CA VAL A 267 14.88 4.09 -7.73
C VAL A 267 14.51 2.82 -6.98
N ALA A 268 14.32 2.91 -5.64
CA ALA A 268 13.88 1.78 -4.84
C ALA A 268 12.46 1.34 -5.22
N ALA A 269 11.53 2.29 -5.41
CA ALA A 269 10.17 2.01 -5.86
C ALA A 269 10.13 1.41 -7.28
N MET A 270 11.01 1.84 -8.20
CA MET A 270 11.15 1.23 -9.52
C MET A 270 11.61 -0.23 -9.43
N MET A 271 12.56 -0.53 -8.53
CA MET A 271 13.01 -1.90 -8.30
C MET A 271 11.91 -2.78 -7.71
N GLU A 272 11.12 -2.24 -6.78
CA GLU A 272 9.94 -2.90 -6.21
C GLU A 272 8.95 -3.26 -7.33
N HIS A 273 8.55 -2.31 -8.17
CA HIS A 273 7.60 -2.54 -9.26
C HIS A 273 8.11 -3.55 -10.31
N ILE A 274 9.40 -3.52 -10.64
CA ILE A 274 10.00 -4.52 -11.53
C ILE A 274 9.97 -5.90 -10.88
N GLY A 275 10.23 -5.99 -9.58
CA GLY A 275 10.13 -7.23 -8.81
C GLY A 275 8.71 -7.79 -8.82
N ASP A 276 7.71 -6.95 -8.59
CA ASP A 276 6.29 -7.30 -8.61
C ASP A 276 5.85 -7.79 -9.98
N MET A 277 6.23 -7.07 -11.06
CA MET A 277 5.94 -7.51 -12.42
C MET A 277 6.60 -8.86 -12.74
N SER A 278 7.81 -9.09 -12.25
CA SER A 278 8.50 -10.37 -12.41
C SER A 278 7.78 -11.49 -11.64
N ALA A 279 7.30 -11.22 -10.43
CA ALA A 279 6.55 -12.17 -9.61
C ALA A 279 5.20 -12.52 -10.27
N ILE A 280 4.44 -11.52 -10.73
CA ILE A 280 3.18 -11.72 -11.45
C ILE A 280 3.43 -12.52 -12.75
N SER A 281 4.47 -12.17 -13.50
CA SER A 281 4.86 -12.88 -14.72
C SER A 281 5.18 -14.34 -14.46
N SER A 282 5.92 -14.64 -13.39
CA SER A 282 6.25 -15.99 -12.96
C SER A 282 5.02 -16.78 -12.52
N THR A 283 4.09 -16.14 -11.84
CA THR A 283 2.87 -16.79 -11.34
C THR A 283 1.89 -17.10 -12.47
N THR A 284 1.70 -16.17 -13.39
CA THR A 284 0.74 -16.30 -14.50
C THR A 284 1.28 -16.99 -15.73
N GLY A 285 2.62 -17.19 -15.81
CA GLY A 285 3.29 -17.73 -17.00
C GLY A 285 3.31 -16.78 -18.21
N LYS A 286 2.89 -15.51 -18.03
CA LYS A 286 2.96 -14.44 -19.05
C LYS A 286 4.13 -13.50 -18.74
N ASN A 287 4.73 -12.92 -19.77
CA ASN A 287 5.81 -11.95 -19.57
C ASN A 287 5.28 -10.52 -19.71
N PHE A 288 4.93 -9.91 -18.58
CA PHE A 288 4.41 -8.53 -18.54
C PHE A 288 5.48 -7.44 -18.63
N ILE A 289 6.77 -7.82 -18.61
CA ILE A 289 7.88 -6.87 -18.75
C ILE A 289 8.21 -6.62 -20.23
N ALA A 290 7.97 -7.62 -21.09
CA ALA A 290 8.26 -7.54 -22.51
C ALA A 290 7.07 -7.05 -23.36
N ASP A 291 5.86 -7.16 -22.84
CA ASP A 291 4.59 -6.75 -23.49
C ASP A 291 4.23 -5.29 -23.19
#